data_e15fe33ffe5ced3e9f28ef70431ffe80
#
_entry.id   e15fe33ffe5ced3e9f28ef70431ffe80
#
_cell.length_a   1.000
_cell.length_b   1.000
_cell.length_c   1.000
_cell.angle_alpha   90.00
_cell.angle_beta   90.00
_cell.angle_gamma   90.00
#
_symmetry.space_group_name_H-M   'P 1'
#
loop_
_entity.id
_entity.type
_entity.pdbx_description
1 polymer ?
#
loop_
_entity_poly.entity_id
_entity_poly.type
_entity_poly.pdbx_seq_one_letter_code
_entity_poly.pdbx_strand_id
1 'polypeptide(L)'
;LRVDTTNSTAGDRLRLYLNGSEITDFGTDSNPTLNFETSFNNTGEHDIGKLVGASQFFDGYLAEINHVDGSSLAPSNFGETNDDGVWIPKKYSGAYGTNGFFIDGRDSSDLGDDESGNGNDFASSGLAAADQMSDSPTNNFCVLNPLDPATTGTLSDGNLVTSGNSKVTIRPSSGQWYYEKDGVGVSYNADTSGIFNPTLAAGTYNFGQSAFSDTGPTGSEKVISTANLATPSISDGSKYFQTTLYTGTGSSRSVDQSGNSKFQPDWVWVKARNAGYDHALYDAVRGVQKELKSNDSGAEATITTGLTAFESDGFQVGSRVGMNGSSDTFVAWQWLANGSGSSNEDGSINTTATSANTTAGFSISTYTGTGSNATVGHGLGAVPKMIIVKERSDSRSWVVYHEGIGDAAKVIYLNQTAAAGTDAAVWNSTAPTSTVFSVGTANGSNGSSNTYIAYCFAEIPGYSSIGSYTGNGSTDGPMIYTSGMKPAWIIIKRAAGGTGNWDTFDIKRDPINPADAVLDADSNGAEASYSTIDIDFLSNGVKVRGTQSNINTSGSTYIYMAFGNPYGGDGVAPATAR
;
A
#
# COMPACT_ATOMS: atom_id res chain seq x y z
N LEU A 1 8.63 -20.09 13.40
CA LEU A 1 9.58 -20.15 14.51
C LEU A 1 10.52 -21.35 14.30
N ARG A 2 11.81 -21.16 14.50
CA ARG A 2 12.83 -22.22 14.47
C ARG A 2 13.54 -22.26 15.82
N VAL A 3 13.61 -23.45 16.43
CA VAL A 3 14.24 -23.66 17.72
C VAL A 3 15.29 -24.76 17.58
N ASP A 4 16.54 -24.47 17.95
CA ASP A 4 17.65 -25.44 18.01
C ASP A 4 18.58 -25.07 19.16
N THR A 5 18.24 -25.53 20.36
CA THR A 5 19.03 -25.25 21.55
C THR A 5 20.38 -25.95 21.57
N THR A 6 20.63 -26.90 20.65
CA THR A 6 21.93 -27.60 20.53
C THR A 6 22.96 -26.81 19.72
N ASN A 7 22.51 -25.69 19.07
CA ASN A 7 23.41 -24.85 18.29
C ASN A 7 24.45 -24.15 19.17
N SER A 8 25.73 -24.24 18.76
CA SER A 8 26.83 -23.62 19.50
C SER A 8 26.76 -22.09 19.55
N THR A 9 26.19 -21.47 18.50
CA THR A 9 25.97 -20.02 18.38
C THR A 9 24.66 -19.65 19.08
N ALA A 10 24.71 -18.81 20.09
CA ALA A 10 23.53 -18.45 20.88
C ALA A 10 22.41 -17.82 20.02
N GLY A 11 22.73 -16.89 19.13
CA GLY A 11 21.77 -16.22 18.24
C GLY A 11 21.11 -17.15 17.20
N ASP A 12 21.63 -18.37 17.02
CA ASP A 12 21.05 -19.35 16.11
C ASP A 12 20.11 -20.35 16.79
N ARG A 13 19.96 -20.26 18.12
CA ARG A 13 19.12 -21.20 18.88
C ARG A 13 17.63 -20.93 18.77
N LEU A 14 17.28 -19.66 18.59
CA LEU A 14 15.90 -19.20 18.40
C LEU A 14 15.86 -18.22 17.24
N ARG A 15 15.08 -18.50 16.20
CA ARG A 15 14.92 -17.63 15.05
C ARG A 15 13.44 -17.49 14.70
N LEU A 16 13.03 -16.27 14.46
CA LEU A 16 11.68 -15.93 14.02
C LEU A 16 11.70 -15.47 12.56
N TYR A 17 10.74 -15.94 11.79
CA TYR A 17 10.60 -15.58 10.38
C TYR A 17 9.19 -15.06 10.11
N LEU A 18 9.09 -14.03 9.30
CA LEU A 18 7.84 -13.51 8.76
C LEU A 18 7.92 -13.55 7.25
N ASN A 19 6.97 -14.23 6.61
CA ASN A 19 6.93 -14.39 5.14
C ASN A 19 8.28 -14.82 4.55
N GLY A 20 8.91 -15.82 5.18
CA GLY A 20 10.20 -16.39 4.75
C GLY A 20 11.44 -15.58 5.14
N SER A 21 11.31 -14.34 5.55
CA SER A 21 12.41 -13.46 5.96
C SER A 21 12.65 -13.52 7.46
N GLU A 22 13.90 -13.61 7.88
CA GLU A 22 14.27 -13.62 9.30
C GLU A 22 14.05 -12.23 9.91
N ILE A 23 13.40 -12.20 11.07
CA ILE A 23 13.29 -11.00 11.90
C ILE A 23 14.56 -10.92 12.75
N THR A 24 15.31 -9.83 12.62
CA THR A 24 16.60 -9.62 13.32
C THR A 24 16.58 -8.38 14.21
N ASP A 25 15.55 -7.57 14.15
CA ASP A 25 15.39 -6.36 14.97
C ASP A 25 14.40 -6.63 16.11
N PHE A 26 14.92 -6.78 17.31
CA PHE A 26 14.15 -7.03 18.52
C PHE A 26 14.46 -5.97 19.57
N GLY A 27 13.44 -5.43 20.22
CA GLY A 27 13.65 -4.55 21.37
C GLY A 27 14.36 -5.21 22.54
N THR A 28 14.25 -6.54 22.65
CA THR A 28 15.02 -7.39 23.58
C THR A 28 15.27 -8.73 22.90
N ASP A 29 16.53 -9.10 22.77
CA ASP A 29 16.96 -10.41 22.28
C ASP A 29 17.55 -11.21 23.44
N SER A 30 16.92 -12.35 23.77
CA SER A 30 17.37 -13.24 24.84
C SER A 30 17.32 -14.68 24.36
N ASN A 31 18.48 -15.22 24.07
CA ASN A 31 18.62 -16.57 23.54
C ASN A 31 18.77 -17.61 24.65
N PRO A 32 18.15 -18.80 24.52
CA PRO A 32 18.28 -19.87 25.50
C PRO A 32 19.75 -20.34 25.66
N THR A 33 20.10 -20.90 26.80
CA THR A 33 21.41 -21.53 27.00
C THR A 33 21.57 -22.77 26.14
N LEU A 34 22.81 -23.19 25.89
CA LEU A 34 23.10 -24.42 25.14
C LEU A 34 22.42 -25.62 25.80
N ASN A 35 21.74 -26.45 25.01
CA ASN A 35 20.97 -27.61 25.44
C ASN A 35 19.86 -27.27 26.47
N PHE A 36 19.33 -26.05 26.42
CA PHE A 36 18.20 -25.68 27.25
C PHE A 36 16.94 -26.44 26.78
N GLU A 37 16.29 -27.12 27.72
CA GLU A 37 15.00 -27.77 27.50
C GLU A 37 13.91 -26.71 27.59
N THR A 38 13.30 -26.40 26.45
CA THR A 38 12.24 -25.37 26.32
C THR A 38 10.91 -25.92 26.82
N SER A 39 9.98 -25.02 27.16
CA SER A 39 8.57 -25.41 27.36
C SER A 39 7.86 -25.81 26.06
N PHE A 40 8.46 -25.53 24.94
CA PHE A 40 7.97 -25.91 23.62
C PHE A 40 8.36 -27.38 23.34
N ASN A 41 7.39 -28.20 22.94
CA ASN A 41 7.57 -29.64 22.70
C ASN A 41 8.01 -30.42 23.97
N ASN A 42 7.42 -30.14 25.12
CA ASN A 42 7.58 -30.89 26.37
C ASN A 42 6.24 -31.56 26.79
N THR A 43 6.17 -32.13 27.97
CA THR A 43 4.96 -32.79 28.50
C THR A 43 3.94 -31.83 29.14
N GLY A 44 4.17 -30.52 29.08
CA GLY A 44 3.22 -29.51 29.56
C GLY A 44 2.06 -29.27 28.59
N GLU A 45 1.08 -28.51 29.05
CA GLU A 45 -0.05 -28.06 28.23
C GLU A 45 0.45 -27.18 27.09
N HIS A 46 -0.07 -27.42 25.88
CA HIS A 46 0.17 -26.62 24.68
C HIS A 46 -1.15 -26.12 24.13
N ASP A 47 -1.25 -24.83 23.93
CA ASP A 47 -2.43 -24.17 23.34
C ASP A 47 -2.09 -23.58 21.97
N ILE A 48 -3.04 -23.66 21.05
CA ILE A 48 -3.05 -22.93 19.79
C ILE A 48 -4.07 -21.81 19.91
N GLY A 49 -3.70 -20.57 19.60
CA GLY A 49 -4.60 -19.41 19.66
C GLY A 49 -4.85 -18.86 21.06
N LYS A 50 -4.13 -19.36 22.09
CA LYS A 50 -4.27 -18.88 23.47
C LYS A 50 -2.91 -18.90 24.19
N LEU A 51 -2.69 -17.95 25.09
CA LEU A 51 -1.56 -18.03 26.02
C LEU A 51 -1.90 -18.93 27.21
N VAL A 52 -1.13 -20.00 27.41
CA VAL A 52 -1.30 -20.96 28.53
C VAL A 52 -1.43 -20.24 29.87
N GLY A 53 -2.48 -20.57 30.61
CA GLY A 53 -2.72 -19.99 31.94
C GLY A 53 -3.20 -18.53 31.95
N ALA A 54 -3.52 -17.93 30.81
CA ALA A 54 -4.02 -16.56 30.70
C ALA A 54 -5.36 -16.48 29.96
N SER A 55 -6.02 -15.32 30.06
CA SER A 55 -7.24 -14.98 29.30
C SER A 55 -6.92 -14.19 28.03
N GLN A 56 -5.76 -14.43 27.43
CA GLN A 56 -5.33 -13.77 26.19
C GLN A 56 -5.52 -14.75 25.04
N PHE A 57 -6.42 -14.38 24.13
CA PHE A 57 -6.75 -15.17 22.97
C PHE A 57 -6.28 -14.47 21.70
N PHE A 58 -5.89 -15.25 20.71
CA PHE A 58 -5.65 -14.77 19.37
C PHE A 58 -7.01 -14.40 18.75
N ASP A 59 -7.11 -13.18 18.22
CA ASP A 59 -8.29 -12.69 17.51
C ASP A 59 -7.94 -12.63 16.02
N GLY A 60 -8.38 -13.64 15.26
CA GLY A 60 -8.07 -13.77 13.83
C GLY A 60 -8.29 -15.19 13.33
N TYR A 61 -7.79 -15.44 12.12
CA TYR A 61 -7.90 -16.73 11.45
C TYR A 61 -6.55 -17.44 11.47
N LEU A 62 -6.59 -18.78 11.62
CA LEU A 62 -5.42 -19.65 11.57
C LEU A 62 -5.62 -20.70 10.48
N ALA A 63 -4.58 -21.03 9.74
CA ALA A 63 -4.58 -22.09 8.73
C ALA A 63 -3.20 -22.74 8.65
N GLU A 64 -3.16 -24.04 8.36
CA GLU A 64 -1.92 -24.79 8.06
C GLU A 64 -0.85 -24.64 9.15
N ILE A 65 -1.17 -25.01 10.37
CA ILE A 65 -0.24 -24.96 11.49
C ILE A 65 0.63 -26.22 11.45
N ASN A 66 1.91 -26.04 11.19
CA ASN A 66 2.88 -27.12 11.13
C ASN A 66 3.82 -27.08 12.32
N HIS A 67 3.95 -28.18 13.05
CA HIS A 67 4.99 -28.43 14.04
C HIS A 67 5.81 -29.64 13.65
N VAL A 68 7.12 -29.47 13.46
CA VAL A 68 8.03 -30.56 13.13
C VAL A 68 8.95 -30.82 14.32
N ASP A 69 8.83 -32.01 14.89
CA ASP A 69 9.65 -32.47 16.02
C ASP A 69 10.97 -33.08 15.53
N GLY A 70 12.05 -32.81 16.27
CA GLY A 70 13.39 -33.39 16.03
C GLY A 70 14.17 -32.79 14.84
N SER A 71 13.63 -31.75 14.19
CA SER A 71 14.29 -31.11 13.06
C SER A 71 14.15 -29.59 13.09
N SER A 72 15.27 -28.88 12.90
CA SER A 72 15.31 -27.42 12.80
C SER A 72 15.32 -26.99 11.34
N LEU A 73 14.13 -26.85 10.72
CA LEU A 73 13.95 -26.65 9.30
C LEU A 73 13.98 -25.15 8.91
N ALA A 74 14.39 -24.88 7.67
CA ALA A 74 14.33 -23.53 7.10
C ALA A 74 12.88 -23.18 6.64
N PRO A 75 12.50 -21.88 6.58
CA PRO A 75 11.18 -21.46 6.13
C PRO A 75 10.78 -21.99 4.75
N SER A 76 11.75 -22.19 3.84
CA SER A 76 11.52 -22.72 2.50
C SER A 76 10.95 -24.14 2.44
N ASN A 77 10.86 -24.84 3.58
CA ASN A 77 10.13 -26.10 3.69
C ASN A 77 8.61 -25.88 3.78
N PHE A 78 8.15 -24.70 4.20
CA PHE A 78 6.75 -24.38 4.48
C PHE A 78 6.20 -23.29 3.57
N GLY A 79 7.03 -22.68 2.75
CA GLY A 79 6.63 -21.66 1.80
C GLY A 79 7.72 -21.36 0.79
N GLU A 80 7.38 -20.57 -0.20
CA GLU A 80 8.29 -20.11 -1.24
C GLU A 80 7.85 -18.72 -1.74
N THR A 81 8.77 -18.00 -2.37
CA THR A 81 8.43 -16.74 -3.03
C THR A 81 8.05 -17.07 -4.47
N ASN A 82 6.84 -16.66 -4.86
CA ASN A 82 6.37 -16.83 -6.24
C ASN A 82 7.06 -15.84 -7.20
N ASP A 83 6.75 -15.94 -8.49
CA ASP A 83 7.34 -15.08 -9.53
C ASP A 83 7.01 -13.58 -9.37
N ASP A 84 5.95 -13.25 -8.64
CA ASP A 84 5.57 -11.87 -8.30
C ASP A 84 6.26 -11.38 -7.01
N GLY A 85 7.12 -12.20 -6.40
CA GLY A 85 7.84 -11.88 -5.17
C GLY A 85 7.00 -11.96 -3.90
N VAL A 86 5.83 -12.57 -3.96
CA VAL A 86 4.96 -12.80 -2.82
C VAL A 86 5.32 -14.14 -2.17
N TRP A 87 5.52 -14.13 -0.85
CA TRP A 87 5.69 -15.37 -0.11
C TRP A 87 4.35 -16.11 -0.03
N ILE A 88 4.32 -17.33 -0.56
CA ILE A 88 3.14 -18.21 -0.56
C ILE A 88 3.43 -19.48 0.25
N PRO A 89 2.41 -20.04 0.92
CA PRO A 89 2.54 -21.34 1.60
C PRO A 89 2.87 -22.47 0.64
N LYS A 90 3.62 -23.43 1.17
CA LYS A 90 4.00 -24.66 0.48
C LYS A 90 3.74 -25.83 1.42
N LYS A 91 3.04 -26.85 0.91
CA LYS A 91 2.76 -28.05 1.71
C LYS A 91 4.08 -28.71 2.12
N TYR A 92 4.27 -28.90 3.42
CA TYR A 92 5.39 -29.69 3.93
C TYR A 92 5.19 -31.17 3.56
N SER A 93 6.25 -31.81 3.06
CA SER A 93 6.21 -33.21 2.61
C SER A 93 7.20 -34.11 3.37
N GLY A 94 7.86 -33.59 4.40
CA GLY A 94 8.77 -34.36 5.25
C GLY A 94 8.07 -35.09 6.39
N ALA A 95 8.83 -35.79 7.21
CA ALA A 95 8.33 -36.43 8.43
C ALA A 95 8.13 -35.39 9.54
N TYR A 96 7.00 -35.45 10.24
CA TYR A 96 6.68 -34.54 11.33
C TYR A 96 7.39 -34.89 12.67
N GLY A 97 7.99 -36.10 12.78
CA GLY A 97 8.55 -36.59 14.03
C GLY A 97 7.47 -37.10 14.99
N THR A 98 7.84 -37.57 16.18
CA THR A 98 6.89 -38.25 17.07
C THR A 98 5.84 -37.30 17.67
N ASN A 99 6.25 -36.10 18.05
CA ASN A 99 5.38 -35.10 18.67
C ASN A 99 4.95 -34.01 17.66
N GLY A 100 5.33 -34.16 16.39
CA GLY A 100 4.95 -33.21 15.34
C GLY A 100 3.49 -33.37 14.92
N PHE A 101 2.89 -32.28 14.42
CA PHE A 101 1.51 -32.25 13.97
C PHE A 101 1.31 -31.31 12.78
N PHE A 102 0.20 -31.50 12.08
CA PHE A 102 -0.29 -30.60 11.03
C PHE A 102 -1.79 -30.38 11.21
N ILE A 103 -2.17 -29.18 11.67
CA ILE A 103 -3.56 -28.78 11.85
C ILE A 103 -3.94 -27.86 10.68
N ASP A 104 -4.95 -28.22 9.89
CA ASP A 104 -5.41 -27.42 8.76
C ASP A 104 -6.90 -27.00 8.87
N GLY A 105 -7.59 -27.47 9.90
CA GLY A 105 -8.99 -27.12 10.19
C GLY A 105 -9.99 -27.55 9.11
N ARG A 106 -9.67 -28.54 8.26
CA ARG A 106 -10.57 -29.01 7.20
C ARG A 106 -11.75 -29.83 7.70
N ASP A 107 -11.57 -30.59 8.77
CA ASP A 107 -12.67 -31.33 9.37
C ASP A 107 -13.51 -30.40 10.26
N SER A 108 -14.71 -30.02 9.78
CA SER A 108 -15.61 -29.16 10.54
C SER A 108 -16.15 -29.81 11.81
N SER A 109 -16.06 -31.12 11.95
CA SER A 109 -16.45 -31.87 13.15
C SER A 109 -15.33 -31.93 14.19
N ASP A 110 -14.07 -31.74 13.78
CA ASP A 110 -12.88 -31.66 14.63
C ASP A 110 -11.84 -30.69 14.04
N LEU A 111 -11.95 -29.41 14.37
CA LEU A 111 -11.06 -28.36 13.87
C LEU A 111 -9.61 -28.49 14.36
N GLY A 112 -9.37 -29.37 15.34
CA GLY A 112 -8.05 -29.66 15.91
C GLY A 112 -7.43 -30.97 15.44
N ASP A 113 -8.01 -31.65 14.45
CA ASP A 113 -7.52 -32.93 13.91
C ASP A 113 -6.12 -32.80 13.32
N ASP A 114 -5.25 -33.76 13.66
CA ASP A 114 -3.83 -33.83 13.20
C ASP A 114 -3.72 -34.61 11.89
N GLU A 115 -3.63 -33.92 10.81
CA GLU A 115 -3.46 -34.45 9.44
C GLU A 115 -1.99 -34.93 9.14
N SER A 116 -1.07 -34.86 10.11
CA SER A 116 0.31 -35.37 9.93
C SER A 116 0.38 -36.91 9.91
N GLY A 117 -0.66 -37.57 10.41
CA GLY A 117 -0.71 -39.01 10.59
C GLY A 117 -0.12 -39.50 11.94
N ASN A 118 0.28 -38.62 12.83
CA ASN A 118 0.76 -38.98 14.16
C ASN A 118 -0.36 -39.11 15.21
N GLY A 119 -1.52 -38.47 14.95
CA GLY A 119 -2.67 -38.46 15.88
C GLY A 119 -2.41 -37.57 17.12
N ASN A 120 -1.69 -36.48 16.94
CA ASN A 120 -1.46 -35.46 17.98
C ASN A 120 -2.54 -34.36 17.92
N ASP A 121 -3.80 -34.77 18.07
CA ASP A 121 -4.98 -33.91 17.94
C ASP A 121 -5.06 -32.87 19.06
N PHE A 122 -5.62 -31.71 18.74
CA PHE A 122 -5.92 -30.64 19.70
C PHE A 122 -7.42 -30.56 19.96
N ALA A 123 -7.82 -30.66 21.23
CA ALA A 123 -9.22 -30.48 21.58
C ALA A 123 -9.66 -29.03 21.37
N SER A 124 -10.66 -28.81 20.50
CA SER A 124 -11.25 -27.50 20.25
C SER A 124 -11.99 -26.98 21.50
N SER A 125 -11.80 -25.70 21.83
CA SER A 125 -12.52 -25.03 22.92
C SER A 125 -13.08 -23.70 22.46
N GLY A 126 -14.41 -23.58 22.46
CA GLY A 126 -15.11 -22.37 22.00
C GLY A 126 -15.17 -22.22 20.48
N LEU A 127 -14.72 -23.22 19.71
CA LEU A 127 -14.86 -23.30 18.26
C LEU A 127 -15.95 -24.31 17.88
N ALA A 128 -16.67 -24.02 16.83
CA ALA A 128 -17.72 -24.84 16.25
C ALA A 128 -17.54 -24.95 14.72
N ALA A 129 -18.27 -25.85 14.07
CA ALA A 129 -18.24 -25.99 12.62
C ALA A 129 -18.52 -24.67 11.85
N ALA A 130 -19.30 -23.76 12.45
CA ALA A 130 -19.60 -22.44 11.89
C ALA A 130 -18.38 -21.48 11.88
N ASP A 131 -17.35 -21.78 12.66
CA ASP A 131 -16.11 -20.98 12.71
C ASP A 131 -15.11 -21.42 11.63
N GLN A 132 -15.38 -22.55 10.95
CA GLN A 132 -14.58 -22.98 9.80
C GLN A 132 -14.80 -22.04 8.62
N MET A 133 -13.70 -21.51 8.07
CA MET A 133 -13.72 -20.68 6.87
C MET A 133 -13.12 -21.45 5.70
N SER A 134 -13.69 -21.24 4.51
CA SER A 134 -13.17 -21.87 3.27
C SER A 134 -11.98 -21.10 2.66
N ASP A 135 -11.42 -20.16 3.40
CA ASP A 135 -10.21 -19.44 2.97
C ASP A 135 -9.03 -20.40 2.81
N SER A 136 -8.25 -20.15 1.78
CA SER A 136 -7.03 -20.89 1.49
C SER A 136 -5.90 -19.90 1.17
N PRO A 137 -4.64 -20.37 1.17
CA PRO A 137 -3.52 -19.51 0.77
C PRO A 137 -3.64 -18.87 -0.62
N THR A 138 -4.50 -19.42 -1.48
CA THR A 138 -4.70 -18.94 -2.86
C THR A 138 -6.07 -18.32 -3.10
N ASN A 139 -6.97 -18.35 -2.13
CA ASN A 139 -8.31 -17.77 -2.27
C ASN A 139 -8.92 -17.39 -0.91
N ASN A 140 -9.17 -16.10 -0.70
CA ASN A 140 -9.85 -15.58 0.47
C ASN A 140 -11.25 -15.09 0.08
N PHE A 141 -12.26 -15.45 0.88
CA PHE A 141 -13.63 -15.01 0.68
C PHE A 141 -13.88 -13.63 1.30
N CYS A 142 -14.88 -12.94 0.78
CA CYS A 142 -15.39 -11.72 1.38
C CYS A 142 -15.99 -11.99 2.75
N VAL A 143 -15.76 -11.10 3.70
CA VAL A 143 -16.42 -11.09 5.01
C VAL A 143 -16.86 -9.67 5.37
N LEU A 144 -17.66 -9.53 6.41
CA LEU A 144 -17.99 -8.23 7.00
C LEU A 144 -16.74 -7.60 7.62
N ASN A 145 -16.57 -6.28 7.49
CA ASN A 145 -15.33 -5.61 7.87
C ASN A 145 -15.43 -4.95 9.26
N PRO A 146 -14.82 -5.52 10.31
CA PRO A 146 -14.81 -4.93 11.64
C PRO A 146 -14.01 -3.63 11.74
N LEU A 147 -13.08 -3.39 10.79
CA LEU A 147 -12.20 -2.22 10.80
C LEU A 147 -12.84 -0.98 10.14
N ASP A 148 -13.99 -1.12 9.48
CA ASP A 148 -14.69 0.03 8.91
C ASP A 148 -15.59 0.66 9.97
N PRO A 149 -15.40 1.95 10.34
CA PRO A 149 -16.21 2.62 11.36
C PRO A 149 -17.69 2.79 10.98
N ALA A 150 -18.05 2.54 9.72
CA ALA A 150 -19.46 2.42 9.31
C ALA A 150 -20.09 1.07 9.68
N THR A 151 -19.32 0.11 10.17
CA THR A 151 -19.81 -1.12 10.78
C THR A 151 -20.28 -0.81 12.20
N THR A 152 -21.60 -0.84 12.42
CA THR A 152 -22.25 -0.49 13.69
C THR A 152 -22.81 -1.71 14.43
N GLY A 153 -22.82 -2.87 13.76
CA GLY A 153 -23.23 -4.14 14.34
C GLY A 153 -22.10 -4.86 15.05
N THR A 154 -22.43 -5.65 16.08
CA THR A 154 -21.53 -6.66 16.60
C THR A 154 -21.40 -7.76 15.56
N LEU A 155 -20.18 -8.17 15.23
CA LEU A 155 -19.88 -9.24 14.29
C LEU A 155 -19.66 -10.56 15.05
N SER A 156 -20.04 -11.69 14.43
CA SER A 156 -19.81 -13.05 14.93
C SER A 156 -19.66 -14.03 13.76
N ASP A 157 -19.42 -15.30 14.08
CA ASP A 157 -19.30 -16.41 13.13
C ASP A 157 -18.36 -16.08 11.96
N GLY A 158 -17.09 -15.82 12.30
CA GLY A 158 -16.08 -15.47 11.30
C GLY A 158 -16.37 -14.16 10.54
N ASN A 159 -17.02 -13.20 11.19
CA ASN A 159 -17.48 -11.95 10.55
C ASN A 159 -18.51 -12.17 9.43
N LEU A 160 -19.36 -13.19 9.56
CA LEU A 160 -20.46 -13.49 8.62
C LEU A 160 -21.82 -13.09 9.16
N VAL A 161 -21.94 -12.85 10.45
CA VAL A 161 -23.18 -12.41 11.11
C VAL A 161 -22.99 -11.01 11.67
N THR A 162 -24.00 -10.16 11.50
CA THR A 162 -24.01 -8.82 12.08
C THR A 162 -25.36 -8.49 12.73
N SER A 163 -25.31 -7.84 13.90
CA SER A 163 -26.50 -7.32 14.58
C SER A 163 -26.94 -5.94 14.08
N GLY A 164 -26.16 -5.30 13.22
CA GLY A 164 -26.42 -3.95 12.68
C GLY A 164 -25.88 -3.76 11.28
N ASN A 165 -25.56 -2.54 10.91
CA ASN A 165 -24.96 -2.25 9.60
C ASN A 165 -23.50 -2.69 9.58
N SER A 166 -23.03 -3.20 8.42
CA SER A 166 -21.64 -3.53 8.19
C SER A 166 -21.20 -3.20 6.77
N LYS A 167 -19.91 -2.96 6.60
CA LYS A 167 -19.19 -2.92 5.33
C LYS A 167 -18.54 -4.27 5.06
N VAL A 168 -17.96 -4.42 3.88
CA VAL A 168 -17.32 -5.67 3.41
C VAL A 168 -15.84 -5.49 3.16
N THR A 169 -15.08 -6.60 3.23
CA THR A 169 -13.63 -6.60 3.04
C THR A 169 -13.21 -6.58 1.56
N ILE A 170 -13.97 -7.22 0.66
CA ILE A 170 -13.68 -7.28 -0.77
C ILE A 170 -14.70 -6.45 -1.53
N ARG A 171 -14.22 -5.52 -2.36
CA ARG A 171 -15.05 -4.56 -3.11
C ARG A 171 -14.72 -4.59 -4.60
N PRO A 172 -15.24 -5.57 -5.36
CA PRO A 172 -15.01 -5.64 -6.79
C PRO A 172 -15.58 -4.41 -7.52
N SER A 173 -14.82 -3.91 -8.49
CA SER A 173 -15.17 -2.75 -9.31
C SER A 173 -15.79 -3.09 -10.66
N SER A 174 -15.80 -4.37 -11.04
CA SER A 174 -16.36 -4.89 -12.29
C SER A 174 -16.90 -6.31 -12.09
N GLY A 175 -17.68 -6.81 -13.05
CA GLY A 175 -18.22 -8.17 -13.07
C GLY A 175 -19.55 -8.32 -12.35
N GLN A 176 -20.08 -9.55 -12.41
CA GLN A 176 -21.34 -9.93 -11.79
C GLN A 176 -21.06 -10.83 -10.59
N TRP A 177 -21.67 -10.49 -9.45
CA TRP A 177 -21.36 -11.07 -8.14
C TRP A 177 -22.61 -11.60 -7.46
N TYR A 178 -22.45 -12.67 -6.68
CA TYR A 178 -23.50 -13.32 -5.93
C TYR A 178 -23.08 -13.51 -4.47
N TYR A 179 -24.01 -13.29 -3.57
CA TYR A 179 -23.91 -13.63 -2.16
C TYR A 179 -25.30 -13.94 -1.59
N GLU A 180 -25.38 -14.54 -0.43
CA GLU A 180 -26.64 -14.72 0.29
C GLU A 180 -26.72 -13.84 1.52
N LYS A 181 -27.96 -13.42 1.83
CA LYS A 181 -28.34 -12.84 3.10
C LYS A 181 -29.51 -13.63 3.68
N ASP A 182 -29.36 -14.17 4.89
CA ASP A 182 -30.37 -14.98 5.60
C ASP A 182 -30.90 -16.15 4.73
N GLY A 183 -29.99 -16.74 3.94
CA GLY A 183 -30.32 -17.85 3.02
C GLY A 183 -31.02 -17.43 1.72
N VAL A 184 -31.13 -16.14 1.44
CA VAL A 184 -31.71 -15.60 0.20
C VAL A 184 -30.63 -15.04 -0.70
N GLY A 185 -30.58 -15.47 -1.96
CA GLY A 185 -29.63 -15.06 -2.96
C GLY A 185 -29.76 -13.59 -3.35
N VAL A 186 -28.63 -12.90 -3.48
CA VAL A 186 -28.52 -11.51 -3.90
C VAL A 186 -27.49 -11.39 -5.01
N SER A 187 -27.94 -10.91 -6.18
CA SER A 187 -27.09 -10.63 -7.32
C SER A 187 -26.67 -9.15 -7.34
N TYR A 188 -25.43 -8.88 -7.71
CA TYR A 188 -24.89 -7.53 -7.87
C TYR A 188 -24.07 -7.44 -9.15
N ASN A 189 -24.33 -6.43 -9.98
CA ASN A 189 -23.59 -6.17 -11.21
C ASN A 189 -22.75 -4.90 -11.06
N ALA A 190 -21.45 -5.06 -10.85
CA ALA A 190 -20.53 -3.94 -10.68
C ALA A 190 -20.26 -3.15 -11.96
N ASP A 191 -20.46 -3.77 -13.15
CA ASP A 191 -20.27 -3.10 -14.44
C ASP A 191 -21.34 -2.02 -14.69
N THR A 192 -22.54 -2.21 -14.12
CA THR A 192 -23.68 -1.28 -14.29
C THR A 192 -23.98 -0.45 -13.06
N SER A 193 -23.68 -0.97 -11.88
CA SER A 193 -24.02 -0.34 -10.59
C SER A 193 -22.81 0.30 -9.89
N GLY A 194 -21.61 0.14 -10.46
CA GLY A 194 -20.35 0.62 -9.89
C GLY A 194 -19.76 -0.31 -8.82
N ILE A 195 -18.74 0.15 -8.12
CA ILE A 195 -18.00 -0.64 -7.12
C ILE A 195 -18.95 -1.25 -6.08
N PHE A 196 -18.79 -2.54 -5.83
CA PHE A 196 -19.53 -3.24 -4.75
C PHE A 196 -19.12 -2.66 -3.38
N ASN A 197 -19.90 -1.75 -2.89
CA ASN A 197 -19.67 -1.06 -1.61
C ASN A 197 -20.98 -0.95 -0.80
N PRO A 198 -21.67 -2.07 -0.53
CA PRO A 198 -22.95 -2.02 0.18
C PRO A 198 -22.76 -1.61 1.64
N THR A 199 -23.81 -1.05 2.22
CA THR A 199 -24.02 -1.07 3.66
C THR A 199 -24.98 -2.22 3.93
N LEU A 200 -24.45 -3.32 4.42
CA LEU A 200 -25.21 -4.54 4.70
C LEU A 200 -25.88 -4.40 6.08
N ALA A 201 -27.19 -4.63 6.14
CA ALA A 201 -27.97 -4.55 7.38
C ALA A 201 -27.79 -5.83 8.23
N ALA A 202 -28.31 -5.83 9.47
CA ALA A 202 -28.33 -7.00 10.35
C ALA A 202 -28.76 -8.28 9.61
N GLY A 203 -28.07 -9.38 9.83
CA GLY A 203 -28.32 -10.67 9.19
C GLY A 203 -27.09 -11.57 9.13
N THR A 204 -27.30 -12.78 8.58
CA THR A 204 -26.26 -13.78 8.29
C THR A 204 -25.91 -13.73 6.80
N TYR A 205 -24.62 -13.74 6.49
CA TYR A 205 -24.12 -13.61 5.12
C TYR A 205 -23.30 -14.83 4.69
N ASN A 206 -23.44 -15.21 3.42
CA ASN A 206 -22.62 -16.21 2.75
C ASN A 206 -22.11 -15.61 1.44
N PHE A 207 -20.80 -15.39 1.34
CA PHE A 207 -20.14 -14.85 0.14
C PHE A 207 -19.55 -15.96 -0.74
N GLY A 208 -19.83 -17.24 -0.42
CA GLY A 208 -19.36 -18.41 -1.13
C GLY A 208 -18.42 -19.30 -0.31
N GLN A 209 -18.15 -18.95 0.95
CA GLN A 209 -17.35 -19.76 1.86
C GLN A 209 -18.04 -21.02 2.35
N SER A 210 -19.35 -21.13 2.16
CA SER A 210 -20.15 -22.33 2.43
C SER A 210 -21.15 -22.61 1.31
N ALA A 211 -21.79 -23.78 1.34
CA ALA A 211 -22.83 -24.11 0.38
C ALA A 211 -23.98 -23.11 0.46
N PHE A 212 -24.50 -22.71 -0.69
CA PHE A 212 -25.63 -21.80 -0.76
C PHE A 212 -26.94 -22.52 -0.41
N SER A 213 -27.82 -21.82 0.30
CA SER A 213 -29.19 -22.28 0.63
C SER A 213 -30.16 -22.08 -0.55
N ASP A 214 -29.92 -21.07 -1.37
CA ASP A 214 -30.64 -20.78 -2.61
C ASP A 214 -29.92 -21.43 -3.82
N THR A 215 -30.33 -21.11 -5.04
CA THR A 215 -29.80 -21.71 -6.29
C THR A 215 -28.34 -21.47 -6.52
N GLY A 216 -27.72 -20.52 -5.80
CA GLY A 216 -26.32 -20.10 -6.00
C GLY A 216 -26.12 -19.23 -7.25
N PRO A 217 -24.87 -18.87 -7.56
CA PRO A 217 -24.57 -18.02 -8.71
C PRO A 217 -24.99 -18.67 -10.03
N THR A 218 -25.57 -17.85 -10.93
CA THR A 218 -26.08 -18.28 -12.24
C THR A 218 -25.42 -17.49 -13.36
N GLY A 219 -25.27 -18.10 -14.54
CA GLY A 219 -24.69 -17.42 -15.72
C GLY A 219 -23.24 -16.99 -15.49
N SER A 220 -22.98 -15.69 -15.54
CA SER A 220 -21.66 -15.08 -15.33
C SER A 220 -21.40 -14.60 -13.91
N GLU A 221 -22.31 -14.84 -12.98
CA GLU A 221 -22.14 -14.47 -11.57
C GLU A 221 -21.05 -15.29 -10.91
N LYS A 222 -20.27 -14.64 -10.06
CA LYS A 222 -19.19 -15.25 -9.28
C LYS A 222 -19.40 -14.99 -7.79
N VAL A 223 -18.88 -15.85 -6.96
CA VAL A 223 -18.79 -15.60 -5.51
C VAL A 223 -17.74 -14.53 -5.24
N ILE A 224 -17.92 -13.75 -4.17
CA ILE A 224 -17.02 -12.64 -3.85
C ILE A 224 -15.78 -13.18 -3.11
N SER A 225 -14.74 -13.49 -3.86
CA SER A 225 -13.46 -13.97 -3.35
C SER A 225 -12.30 -13.42 -4.15
N THR A 226 -11.10 -13.45 -3.59
CA THR A 226 -9.88 -12.93 -4.23
C THR A 226 -9.55 -13.64 -5.54
N ALA A 227 -9.74 -14.95 -5.65
CA ALA A 227 -9.49 -15.71 -6.87
C ALA A 227 -10.48 -15.39 -8.02
N ASN A 228 -11.64 -14.82 -7.70
CA ASN A 228 -12.66 -14.46 -8.68
C ASN A 228 -12.57 -13.01 -9.16
N LEU A 229 -11.72 -12.21 -8.55
CA LEU A 229 -11.45 -10.85 -9.01
C LEU A 229 -10.84 -10.88 -10.41
N ALA A 230 -11.01 -9.80 -11.16
CA ALA A 230 -10.38 -9.66 -12.47
C ALA A 230 -8.85 -9.74 -12.34
N THR A 231 -8.19 -10.33 -13.34
CA THR A 231 -6.73 -10.31 -13.44
C THR A 231 -6.24 -8.88 -13.42
N PRO A 232 -5.38 -8.48 -12.46
CA PRO A 232 -4.86 -7.12 -12.43
C PRO A 232 -3.94 -6.87 -13.64
N SER A 233 -3.98 -5.66 -14.18
CA SER A 233 -3.09 -5.27 -15.29
C SER A 233 -1.61 -5.22 -14.88
N ILE A 234 -1.35 -5.07 -13.58
CA ILE A 234 -0.03 -5.09 -12.96
C ILE A 234 -0.08 -6.11 -11.82
N SER A 235 0.60 -7.23 -11.97
CA SER A 235 0.71 -8.27 -10.94
C SER A 235 1.79 -7.95 -9.90
N ASP A 236 2.83 -7.20 -10.29
CA ASP A 236 3.93 -6.74 -9.43
C ASP A 236 4.14 -5.23 -9.58
N GLY A 237 3.67 -4.46 -8.60
CA GLY A 237 3.82 -3.00 -8.57
C GLY A 237 5.29 -2.55 -8.45
N SER A 238 6.20 -3.41 -7.95
CA SER A 238 7.61 -3.09 -7.83
C SER A 238 8.31 -2.90 -9.19
N LYS A 239 7.67 -3.31 -10.29
CA LYS A 239 8.11 -3.02 -11.67
C LYS A 239 8.00 -1.53 -12.05
N TYR A 240 7.22 -0.74 -11.30
CA TYR A 240 6.87 0.63 -11.68
C TYR A 240 7.04 1.65 -10.57
N PHE A 241 7.00 1.21 -9.30
CA PHE A 241 7.21 2.05 -8.12
C PHE A 241 8.03 1.31 -7.06
N GLN A 242 9.03 1.97 -6.49
CA GLN A 242 9.80 1.42 -5.37
C GLN A 242 10.18 2.47 -4.35
N THR A 243 10.22 2.04 -3.08
CA THR A 243 10.85 2.77 -1.97
C THR A 243 12.17 2.09 -1.64
N THR A 244 13.26 2.86 -1.65
CA THR A 244 14.60 2.38 -1.30
C THR A 244 15.15 3.15 -0.11
N LEU A 245 15.64 2.44 0.91
CA LEU A 245 16.34 3.02 2.05
C LEU A 245 17.86 2.85 1.86
N TYR A 246 18.63 3.88 2.19
CA TYR A 246 20.09 3.81 2.15
C TYR A 246 20.75 4.74 3.15
N THR A 247 22.00 4.43 3.48
CA THR A 247 22.86 5.30 4.30
C THR A 247 23.84 6.03 3.40
N GLY A 248 23.96 7.33 3.56
CA GLY A 248 24.88 8.17 2.79
C GLY A 248 26.34 7.89 3.14
N THR A 249 27.21 8.11 2.15
CA THR A 249 28.67 7.92 2.26
C THR A 249 29.48 9.21 2.14
N GLY A 250 28.84 10.30 1.71
CA GLY A 250 29.53 11.56 1.38
C GLY A 250 30.35 11.53 0.08
N SER A 251 30.35 10.39 -0.63
CA SER A 251 31.08 10.18 -1.89
C SER A 251 30.16 9.60 -2.95
N SER A 252 30.48 9.81 -4.24
CA SER A 252 29.66 9.28 -5.32
C SER A 252 29.45 7.77 -5.20
N ARG A 253 28.19 7.33 -5.37
CA ARG A 253 27.81 5.91 -5.32
C ARG A 253 26.49 5.66 -6.06
N SER A 254 26.27 4.41 -6.47
CA SER A 254 24.97 3.90 -6.91
C SER A 254 24.09 3.59 -5.71
N VAL A 255 22.78 3.78 -5.89
CA VAL A 255 21.71 3.42 -4.95
C VAL A 255 20.78 2.47 -5.69
N ASP A 256 20.97 1.16 -5.45
CA ASP A 256 20.26 0.11 -6.13
C ASP A 256 18.89 -0.13 -5.48
N GLN A 257 17.90 -0.43 -6.30
CA GLN A 257 16.56 -0.81 -5.84
C GLN A 257 16.59 -2.14 -5.10
N SER A 258 15.76 -2.26 -4.06
CA SER A 258 15.68 -3.46 -3.19
C SER A 258 14.39 -4.28 -3.38
N GLY A 259 13.50 -3.88 -4.30
CA GLY A 259 12.28 -4.63 -4.62
C GLY A 259 12.55 -5.85 -5.50
N ASN A 260 11.50 -6.63 -5.77
CA ASN A 260 11.59 -7.85 -6.58
C ASN A 260 12.01 -7.58 -8.03
N SER A 261 11.50 -6.49 -8.60
CA SER A 261 11.85 -6.05 -9.94
C SER A 261 12.83 -4.89 -9.89
N LYS A 262 13.54 -4.71 -11.00
CA LYS A 262 14.51 -3.62 -11.21
C LYS A 262 14.07 -2.80 -12.40
N PHE A 263 14.24 -1.48 -12.32
CA PHE A 263 13.99 -0.59 -13.45
C PHE A 263 14.85 0.67 -13.34
N GLN A 264 15.11 1.33 -14.46
CA GLN A 264 15.64 2.68 -14.46
C GLN A 264 14.53 3.62 -13.97
N PRO A 265 14.69 4.30 -12.83
CA PRO A 265 13.70 5.28 -12.40
C PRO A 265 13.70 6.50 -13.31
N ASP A 266 12.52 6.99 -13.68
CA ASP A 266 12.37 8.22 -14.45
C ASP A 266 11.98 9.42 -13.58
N TRP A 267 11.52 9.18 -12.37
CA TRP A 267 11.37 10.18 -11.32
C TRP A 267 11.91 9.65 -10.00
N VAL A 268 12.80 10.41 -9.38
CA VAL A 268 13.43 10.10 -8.10
C VAL A 268 13.15 11.24 -7.13
N TRP A 269 12.54 10.91 -6.00
CA TRP A 269 12.26 11.83 -4.90
C TRP A 269 13.00 11.35 -3.66
N VAL A 270 14.01 12.09 -3.22
CA VAL A 270 14.87 11.73 -2.07
C VAL A 270 14.59 12.64 -0.89
N LYS A 271 14.60 12.06 0.32
CA LYS A 271 14.55 12.78 1.58
C LYS A 271 15.49 12.16 2.62
N ALA A 272 16.24 13.00 3.32
CA ALA A 272 16.94 12.58 4.53
C ALA A 272 15.96 12.29 5.66
N ARG A 273 16.15 11.15 6.33
CA ARG A 273 15.29 10.71 7.43
C ARG A 273 15.71 11.32 8.77
N ASN A 274 17.00 11.31 9.07
CA ASN A 274 17.57 11.74 10.35
C ASN A 274 18.01 13.21 10.39
N ALA A 275 17.83 13.97 9.30
CA ALA A 275 18.33 15.34 9.18
C ALA A 275 17.35 16.26 8.46
N GLY A 276 17.33 17.54 8.84
CA GLY A 276 16.46 18.57 8.28
C GLY A 276 16.99 19.14 6.95
N TYR A 277 17.07 18.29 5.92
CA TYR A 277 17.40 18.74 4.56
C TYR A 277 16.15 18.82 3.68
N ASP A 278 16.18 19.71 2.69
CA ASP A 278 15.11 19.80 1.70
C ASP A 278 14.94 18.48 0.97
N HIS A 279 13.72 18.24 0.49
CA HIS A 279 13.47 17.18 -0.48
C HIS A 279 14.18 17.47 -1.79
N ALA A 280 14.70 16.45 -2.45
CA ALA A 280 15.38 16.56 -3.73
C ALA A 280 14.66 15.73 -4.80
N LEU A 281 14.17 16.39 -5.86
CA LEU A 281 13.39 15.81 -6.94
C LEU A 281 14.12 15.92 -8.26
N TYR A 282 14.33 14.77 -8.91
CA TYR A 282 14.98 14.65 -10.23
C TYR A 282 14.14 13.78 -11.15
N ASP A 283 14.15 14.07 -12.44
CA ASP A 283 13.50 13.22 -13.44
C ASP A 283 14.31 13.13 -14.75
N ALA A 284 14.06 12.06 -15.50
CA ALA A 284 14.77 11.73 -16.73
C ALA A 284 14.47 12.72 -17.86
N VAL A 285 13.34 13.42 -17.82
CA VAL A 285 12.94 14.41 -18.84
C VAL A 285 13.74 15.70 -18.71
N ARG A 286 13.96 16.20 -17.49
CA ARG A 286 14.83 17.35 -17.22
C ARG A 286 16.32 16.97 -17.25
N GLY A 287 16.62 15.69 -17.04
CA GLY A 287 17.96 15.14 -16.99
C GLY A 287 18.61 15.23 -15.61
N VAL A 288 19.81 14.63 -15.52
CA VAL A 288 20.62 14.62 -14.29
C VAL A 288 20.97 16.04 -13.82
N GLN A 289 21.28 16.18 -12.54
CA GLN A 289 21.71 17.43 -11.91
C GLN A 289 20.67 18.56 -11.89
N LYS A 290 19.46 18.36 -12.41
CA LYS A 290 18.37 19.35 -12.42
C LYS A 290 17.45 19.12 -11.21
N GLU A 291 17.74 19.85 -10.13
CA GLU A 291 17.01 19.68 -8.86
C GLU A 291 15.83 20.63 -8.74
N LEU A 292 14.72 20.09 -8.27
CA LEU A 292 13.60 20.82 -7.69
C LEU A 292 13.38 20.29 -6.26
N LYS A 293 12.70 21.09 -5.41
CA LYS A 293 12.42 20.75 -4.02
C LYS A 293 10.92 20.82 -3.77
N SER A 294 10.31 19.75 -3.23
CA SER A 294 8.86 19.77 -2.99
C SER A 294 8.43 20.76 -1.92
N ASN A 295 9.27 20.99 -0.94
CA ASN A 295 9.03 21.87 0.21
C ASN A 295 9.39 23.35 -0.05
N ASP A 296 9.86 23.70 -1.25
CA ASP A 296 10.32 25.04 -1.58
C ASP A 296 9.67 25.54 -2.89
N SER A 297 9.48 26.86 -2.98
CA SER A 297 9.00 27.53 -4.19
C SER A 297 10.12 27.84 -5.21
N GLY A 298 11.39 27.65 -4.88
CA GLY A 298 12.54 28.01 -5.69
C GLY A 298 12.49 27.47 -7.13
N ALA A 299 13.15 28.18 -8.04
CA ALA A 299 13.36 27.74 -9.43
C ALA A 299 14.26 26.51 -9.49
N GLU A 300 14.26 25.81 -10.65
CA GLU A 300 15.17 24.69 -10.90
C GLU A 300 16.62 25.09 -10.74
N ALA A 301 17.36 24.28 -9.98
CA ALA A 301 18.79 24.48 -9.74
C ALA A 301 19.63 23.41 -10.42
N THR A 302 20.81 23.77 -10.92
CA THR A 302 21.78 22.79 -11.41
C THR A 302 22.73 22.41 -10.28
N ILE A 303 22.61 21.16 -9.80
CA ILE A 303 23.37 20.60 -8.68
C ILE A 303 24.24 19.45 -9.19
N THR A 304 25.48 19.75 -9.54
CA THR A 304 26.40 18.77 -10.15
C THR A 304 26.80 17.62 -9.23
N THR A 305 26.61 17.78 -7.92
CA THR A 305 26.87 16.76 -6.89
C THR A 305 25.61 16.06 -6.39
N GLY A 306 24.44 16.34 -6.98
CA GLY A 306 23.15 15.71 -6.67
C GLY A 306 23.01 14.35 -7.33
N LEU A 307 21.88 14.09 -8.02
CA LEU A 307 21.71 12.90 -8.85
C LEU A 307 22.56 13.02 -10.12
N THR A 308 23.45 12.07 -10.36
CA THR A 308 24.46 12.10 -11.44
C THR A 308 24.19 11.11 -12.57
N ALA A 309 23.40 10.05 -12.32
CA ALA A 309 22.93 9.13 -13.34
C ALA A 309 21.59 8.49 -12.94
N PHE A 310 20.76 8.18 -13.93
CA PHE A 310 19.68 7.21 -13.84
C PHE A 310 20.24 5.87 -14.34
N GLU A 311 20.21 4.83 -13.49
CA GLU A 311 20.79 3.51 -13.77
C GLU A 311 19.69 2.48 -14.01
N SER A 312 20.01 1.34 -14.61
CA SER A 312 19.04 0.31 -15.00
C SER A 312 18.28 -0.31 -13.82
N ASP A 313 18.81 -0.16 -12.62
CA ASP A 313 18.30 -0.76 -11.37
C ASP A 313 18.32 0.22 -10.19
N GLY A 314 18.35 1.52 -10.50
CA GLY A 314 18.40 2.58 -9.49
C GLY A 314 18.95 3.90 -10.03
N PHE A 315 19.74 4.58 -9.22
CA PHE A 315 20.30 5.88 -9.58
C PHE A 315 21.66 6.12 -8.90
N GLN A 316 22.46 7.01 -9.46
CA GLN A 316 23.72 7.40 -8.87
C GLN A 316 23.62 8.79 -8.20
N VAL A 317 24.17 8.91 -7.00
CA VAL A 317 24.30 10.18 -6.26
C VAL A 317 25.75 10.60 -6.15
N GLY A 318 25.98 11.92 -6.21
CA GLY A 318 27.28 12.53 -5.91
C GLY A 318 27.47 12.77 -4.42
N SER A 319 28.19 13.83 -4.06
CA SER A 319 28.54 14.18 -2.67
C SER A 319 27.58 15.19 -2.01
N ARG A 320 26.41 15.48 -2.60
CA ARG A 320 25.42 16.41 -2.05
C ARG A 320 24.92 15.91 -0.67
N VAL A 321 25.10 16.73 0.36
CA VAL A 321 24.75 16.35 1.74
C VAL A 321 23.28 15.98 1.88
N GLY A 322 22.34 16.73 1.29
CA GLY A 322 20.91 16.45 1.35
C GLY A 322 20.45 15.17 0.64
N MET A 323 21.35 14.45 -0.04
CA MET A 323 21.07 13.18 -0.73
C MET A 323 22.06 12.07 -0.36
N ASN A 324 23.25 12.40 0.14
CA ASN A 324 24.32 11.43 0.39
C ASN A 324 25.27 11.89 1.51
N GLY A 325 24.80 12.67 2.49
CA GLY A 325 25.58 13.04 3.66
C GLY A 325 26.12 11.80 4.39
N SER A 326 27.41 11.82 4.77
CA SER A 326 28.05 10.67 5.41
C SER A 326 27.35 10.28 6.70
N SER A 327 26.95 9.02 6.80
CA SER A 327 26.21 8.43 7.92
C SER A 327 24.76 8.94 8.10
N ASP A 328 24.28 9.85 7.25
CA ASP A 328 22.86 10.20 7.22
C ASP A 328 22.04 9.07 6.57
N THR A 329 20.81 8.92 7.00
CA THR A 329 19.88 7.92 6.46
C THR A 329 18.88 8.58 5.52
N PHE A 330 18.58 7.92 4.41
CA PHE A 330 17.73 8.45 3.34
C PHE A 330 16.64 7.48 2.95
N VAL A 331 15.55 8.04 2.42
CA VAL A 331 14.55 7.33 1.64
C VAL A 331 14.50 7.92 0.23
N ALA A 332 14.37 7.05 -0.77
CA ALA A 332 14.12 7.40 -2.16
C ALA A 332 12.85 6.72 -2.65
N TRP A 333 11.88 7.51 -3.11
CA TRP A 333 10.71 7.03 -3.83
C TRP A 333 10.97 7.20 -5.32
N GLN A 334 10.70 6.14 -6.09
CA GLN A 334 11.12 6.01 -7.48
C GLN A 334 9.96 5.54 -8.34
N TRP A 335 9.72 6.23 -9.47
CA TRP A 335 8.68 5.88 -10.43
C TRP A 335 9.26 5.66 -11.81
N LEU A 336 8.68 4.69 -12.55
CA LEU A 336 9.00 4.40 -13.94
C LEU A 336 8.01 5.10 -14.87
N ALA A 337 8.52 5.95 -15.76
CA ALA A 337 7.78 6.49 -16.90
C ALA A 337 8.28 5.85 -18.21
N ASN A 338 8.87 6.62 -19.14
CA ASN A 338 9.36 6.14 -20.43
C ASN A 338 10.62 6.91 -20.86
N GLY A 339 11.62 7.01 -19.96
CA GLY A 339 12.89 7.66 -20.20
C GLY A 339 12.77 9.17 -20.45
N SER A 340 13.58 9.71 -21.34
CA SER A 340 13.64 11.14 -21.64
C SER A 340 12.39 11.68 -22.38
N GLY A 341 11.54 10.79 -22.88
CA GLY A 341 10.32 11.16 -23.58
C GLY A 341 10.52 11.76 -24.99
N SER A 342 9.42 12.17 -25.59
CA SER A 342 9.35 12.88 -26.87
C SER A 342 8.25 13.95 -26.84
N SER A 343 8.22 14.86 -27.81
CA SER A 343 7.15 15.87 -27.90
C SER A 343 5.77 15.21 -27.97
N ASN A 344 4.79 15.83 -27.33
CA ASN A 344 3.37 15.47 -27.43
C ASN A 344 2.60 16.69 -27.97
N GLU A 345 1.77 16.45 -28.97
CA GLU A 345 1.05 17.48 -29.69
C GLU A 345 -0.48 17.42 -29.45
N ASP A 346 -0.95 16.63 -28.49
CA ASP A 346 -2.39 16.50 -28.18
C ASP A 346 -2.99 17.81 -27.65
N GLY A 347 -2.17 18.62 -26.96
CA GLY A 347 -2.59 19.91 -26.42
C GLY A 347 -2.39 21.08 -27.36
N SER A 348 -3.00 22.23 -27.05
CA SER A 348 -2.72 23.48 -27.74
C SER A 348 -1.30 24.03 -27.45
N ILE A 349 -0.67 23.57 -26.39
CA ILE A 349 0.77 23.72 -26.11
C ILE A 349 1.42 22.39 -26.46
N ASN A 350 2.29 22.36 -27.47
CA ASN A 350 3.15 21.21 -27.72
C ASN A 350 4.16 21.08 -26.59
N THR A 351 4.27 19.90 -26.00
CA THR A 351 5.27 19.65 -24.96
C THR A 351 6.67 19.59 -25.58
N THR A 352 7.67 20.03 -24.83
CA THR A 352 9.07 19.85 -25.25
C THR A 352 9.44 18.36 -25.20
N ALA A 353 8.98 17.67 -24.15
CA ALA A 353 9.09 16.23 -24.00
C ALA A 353 8.00 15.74 -23.06
N THR A 354 7.42 14.56 -23.37
CA THR A 354 6.51 13.80 -22.54
C THR A 354 7.01 12.38 -22.45
N SER A 355 7.31 11.94 -21.24
CA SER A 355 7.66 10.57 -20.88
C SER A 355 6.45 9.94 -20.22
N ALA A 356 5.80 8.98 -20.87
CA ALA A 356 4.54 8.41 -20.40
C ALA A 356 4.60 6.88 -20.34
N ASN A 357 4.22 6.33 -19.20
CA ASN A 357 3.97 4.91 -18.98
C ASN A 357 2.47 4.70 -18.80
N THR A 358 1.79 4.31 -19.86
CA THR A 358 0.34 4.09 -19.85
C THR A 358 -0.08 2.89 -19.00
N THR A 359 0.80 1.90 -18.81
CA THR A 359 0.56 0.76 -17.94
C THR A 359 0.58 1.15 -16.47
N ALA A 360 1.56 1.98 -16.07
CA ALA A 360 1.69 2.47 -14.69
C ALA A 360 0.80 3.69 -14.39
N GLY A 361 0.20 4.30 -15.42
CA GLY A 361 -0.61 5.51 -15.26
C GLY A 361 0.20 6.73 -14.83
N PHE A 362 1.49 6.81 -15.16
CA PHE A 362 2.38 7.89 -14.76
C PHE A 362 3.04 8.56 -15.95
N SER A 363 3.05 9.90 -15.99
CA SER A 363 3.80 10.65 -17.00
C SER A 363 4.45 11.92 -16.46
N ILE A 364 5.48 12.35 -17.18
CA ILE A 364 6.29 13.54 -16.93
C ILE A 364 6.28 14.36 -18.20
N SER A 365 5.81 15.61 -18.16
CA SER A 365 5.74 16.49 -19.34
C SER A 365 6.42 17.83 -19.05
N THR A 366 7.25 18.30 -19.98
CA THR A 366 7.83 19.66 -19.95
C THR A 366 7.20 20.51 -21.04
N TYR A 367 6.89 21.77 -20.72
CA TYR A 367 6.27 22.70 -21.68
C TYR A 367 6.67 24.15 -21.40
N THR A 368 6.44 25.03 -22.36
CA THR A 368 6.58 26.48 -22.23
C THR A 368 5.20 27.12 -22.20
N GLY A 369 4.95 27.92 -21.18
CA GLY A 369 3.68 28.60 -20.97
C GLY A 369 3.41 29.71 -22.00
N THR A 370 2.14 29.97 -22.25
CA THR A 370 1.67 30.97 -23.23
C THR A 370 1.07 32.24 -22.59
N GLY A 371 0.73 32.19 -21.28
CA GLY A 371 0.02 33.26 -20.60
C GLY A 371 -1.47 33.36 -20.97
N SER A 372 -2.00 32.41 -21.76
CA SER A 372 -3.39 32.35 -22.21
C SER A 372 -3.96 30.96 -21.97
N ASN A 373 -5.28 30.84 -21.77
CA ASN A 373 -5.91 29.53 -21.61
C ASN A 373 -5.48 28.55 -22.69
N ALA A 374 -5.02 27.38 -22.26
CA ALA A 374 -4.42 26.37 -23.13
C ALA A 374 -4.63 24.94 -22.58
N THR A 375 -4.20 23.96 -23.35
CA THR A 375 -4.16 22.56 -22.95
C THR A 375 -2.76 21.99 -23.17
N VAL A 376 -2.36 21.03 -22.33
CA VAL A 376 -1.07 20.35 -22.40
C VAL A 376 -1.31 18.84 -22.47
N GLY A 377 -0.66 18.16 -23.42
CA GLY A 377 -0.73 16.70 -23.56
C GLY A 377 0.06 15.99 -22.45
N HIS A 378 -0.50 14.92 -21.90
CA HIS A 378 0.16 14.10 -20.86
C HIS A 378 0.48 12.67 -21.31
N GLY A 379 -0.03 12.21 -22.46
CA GLY A 379 0.30 10.93 -23.10
C GLY A 379 -0.16 9.66 -22.37
N LEU A 380 -1.02 9.74 -21.35
CA LEU A 380 -1.44 8.57 -20.56
C LEU A 380 -2.54 7.73 -21.22
N GLY A 381 -3.37 8.33 -22.10
CA GLY A 381 -4.54 7.65 -22.65
C GLY A 381 -5.68 7.41 -21.64
N ALA A 382 -5.49 7.81 -20.38
CA ALA A 382 -6.45 7.74 -19.28
C ALA A 382 -6.50 9.08 -18.55
N VAL A 383 -7.62 9.39 -17.90
CA VAL A 383 -7.81 10.66 -17.18
C VAL A 383 -6.93 10.68 -15.93
N PRO A 384 -5.99 11.63 -15.79
CA PRO A 384 -5.22 11.76 -14.55
C PRO A 384 -6.11 12.27 -13.42
N LYS A 385 -6.00 11.62 -12.26
CA LYS A 385 -6.69 11.99 -11.02
C LYS A 385 -5.88 12.95 -10.14
N MET A 386 -4.56 12.98 -10.32
CA MET A 386 -3.66 13.95 -9.69
C MET A 386 -2.67 14.49 -10.73
N ILE A 387 -2.45 15.82 -10.69
CA ILE A 387 -1.47 16.51 -11.54
C ILE A 387 -0.70 17.48 -10.65
N ILE A 388 0.63 17.41 -10.71
CA ILE A 388 1.54 18.29 -9.98
C ILE A 388 2.32 19.11 -10.99
N VAL A 389 2.22 20.44 -10.96
CA VAL A 389 2.94 21.33 -11.87
C VAL A 389 3.88 22.25 -11.10
N LYS A 390 5.10 22.41 -11.62
CA LYS A 390 6.07 23.35 -11.10
C LYS A 390 6.66 24.22 -12.21
N GLU A 391 6.67 25.51 -11.98
CA GLU A 391 7.47 26.43 -12.78
C GLU A 391 8.96 26.19 -12.50
N ARG A 392 9.72 25.98 -13.59
CA ARG A 392 11.17 25.70 -13.53
C ARG A 392 12.03 26.96 -13.61
N SER A 393 11.56 27.96 -14.35
CA SER A 393 12.31 29.18 -14.69
C SER A 393 12.28 30.24 -13.62
N ASP A 394 11.30 30.22 -12.71
CA ASP A 394 11.16 31.22 -11.65
C ASP A 394 10.65 30.59 -10.35
N SER A 395 10.68 31.39 -9.29
CA SER A 395 10.20 30.97 -7.97
C SER A 395 8.68 31.05 -7.88
N ARG A 396 8.01 29.90 -7.87
CA ARG A 396 6.55 29.76 -7.71
C ARG A 396 6.21 28.52 -6.90
N SER A 397 5.09 28.55 -6.21
CA SER A 397 4.57 27.35 -5.53
C SER A 397 4.23 26.24 -6.52
N TRP A 398 4.33 25.01 -6.08
CA TRP A 398 3.88 23.82 -6.77
C TRP A 398 2.36 23.78 -6.79
N VAL A 399 1.72 23.85 -7.95
CA VAL A 399 0.26 23.75 -8.05
C VAL A 399 -0.17 22.32 -8.27
N VAL A 400 -1.20 21.88 -7.55
CA VAL A 400 -1.71 20.51 -7.59
C VAL A 400 -3.20 20.53 -7.93
N TYR A 401 -3.58 19.75 -8.96
CA TYR A 401 -4.93 19.29 -9.21
C TYR A 401 -5.11 17.92 -8.57
N HIS A 402 -6.27 17.70 -7.95
CA HIS A 402 -6.63 16.39 -7.42
C HIS A 402 -8.14 16.17 -7.54
N GLU A 403 -8.55 15.05 -8.16
CA GLU A 403 -9.97 14.71 -8.40
C GLU A 403 -10.79 14.72 -7.10
N GLY A 404 -10.22 14.21 -6.00
CA GLY A 404 -10.87 14.16 -4.69
C GLY A 404 -11.24 15.51 -4.07
N ILE A 405 -10.79 16.64 -4.63
CA ILE A 405 -11.24 17.98 -4.25
C ILE A 405 -12.63 18.28 -4.86
N GLY A 406 -12.97 17.63 -5.98
CA GLY A 406 -14.30 17.70 -6.61
C GLY A 406 -14.60 18.99 -7.36
N ASP A 407 -13.62 19.89 -7.54
CA ASP A 407 -13.82 21.17 -8.21
C ASP A 407 -12.54 21.60 -8.94
N ALA A 408 -12.59 21.66 -10.26
CA ALA A 408 -11.46 22.06 -11.10
C ALA A 408 -11.10 23.55 -11.02
N ALA A 409 -11.93 24.37 -10.38
CA ALA A 409 -11.59 25.76 -10.07
C ALA A 409 -10.70 25.88 -8.84
N LYS A 410 -10.46 24.78 -8.11
CA LYS A 410 -9.62 24.77 -6.92
C LYS A 410 -8.19 24.30 -7.22
N VAL A 411 -7.28 24.82 -6.42
CA VAL A 411 -5.86 24.45 -6.39
C VAL A 411 -5.43 24.19 -4.98
N ILE A 412 -4.54 23.22 -4.78
CA ILE A 412 -3.80 23.03 -3.55
C ILE A 412 -2.30 23.07 -3.87
N TYR A 413 -1.47 23.39 -2.90
CA TYR A 413 -0.03 23.59 -3.12
C TYR A 413 0.78 22.52 -2.41
N LEU A 414 1.68 21.83 -3.14
CA LEU A 414 2.51 20.76 -2.55
C LEU A 414 3.49 21.28 -1.49
N ASN A 415 3.98 22.51 -1.64
CA ASN A 415 4.94 23.16 -0.73
C ASN A 415 4.26 23.99 0.38
N GLN A 416 2.99 23.73 0.68
CA GLN A 416 2.26 24.54 1.66
C GLN A 416 1.30 23.71 2.51
N THR A 417 1.09 24.16 3.75
CA THR A 417 0.09 23.57 4.67
C THR A 417 -1.35 24.00 4.36
N ALA A 418 -1.55 25.01 3.51
CA ALA A 418 -2.87 25.54 3.20
C ALA A 418 -3.81 24.48 2.62
N ALA A 419 -5.11 24.59 2.95
CA ALA A 419 -6.17 23.81 2.29
C ALA A 419 -6.36 24.29 0.84
N ALA A 420 -7.16 23.53 0.06
CA ALA A 420 -7.48 23.92 -1.30
C ALA A 420 -8.21 25.25 -1.36
N GLY A 421 -7.70 26.16 -2.17
CA GLY A 421 -8.26 27.47 -2.46
C GLY A 421 -8.88 27.52 -3.86
N THR A 422 -9.76 28.48 -4.10
CA THR A 422 -10.31 28.72 -5.45
C THR A 422 -9.38 29.65 -6.22
N ASP A 423 -8.85 29.17 -7.33
CA ASP A 423 -8.11 29.95 -8.33
C ASP A 423 -8.38 29.38 -9.72
N ALA A 424 -9.44 29.87 -10.35
CA ALA A 424 -9.88 29.42 -11.66
C ALA A 424 -8.82 29.63 -12.77
N ALA A 425 -7.87 30.54 -12.54
CA ALA A 425 -6.81 30.82 -13.52
C ALA A 425 -5.71 29.75 -13.59
N VAL A 426 -5.63 28.85 -12.61
CA VAL A 426 -4.61 27.77 -12.63
C VAL A 426 -5.00 26.68 -13.64
N TRP A 427 -6.20 26.09 -13.50
CA TRP A 427 -6.66 24.93 -14.29
C TRP A 427 -7.75 25.32 -15.30
N ASN A 428 -7.98 26.65 -15.54
CA ASN A 428 -9.07 27.15 -16.38
C ASN A 428 -10.46 26.58 -15.99
N SER A 429 -10.66 26.26 -14.71
CA SER A 429 -11.88 25.60 -14.19
C SER A 429 -12.28 24.35 -14.98
N THR A 430 -11.34 23.64 -15.56
CA THR A 430 -11.59 22.51 -16.47
C THR A 430 -10.86 21.27 -15.98
N ALA A 431 -11.62 20.20 -15.75
CA ALA A 431 -11.06 18.90 -15.39
C ALA A 431 -10.22 18.32 -16.54
N PRO A 432 -9.19 17.50 -16.24
CA PRO A 432 -8.40 16.82 -17.27
C PRO A 432 -9.24 15.80 -18.05
N THR A 433 -8.79 15.52 -19.27
CA THR A 433 -9.34 14.47 -20.13
C THR A 433 -8.36 13.29 -20.22
N SER A 434 -8.64 12.28 -21.04
CA SER A 434 -7.72 11.17 -21.29
C SER A 434 -6.47 11.55 -22.10
N THR A 435 -6.42 12.74 -22.69
CA THR A 435 -5.31 13.19 -23.55
C THR A 435 -4.62 14.44 -23.05
N VAL A 436 -5.36 15.39 -22.45
CA VAL A 436 -4.85 16.69 -22.05
C VAL A 436 -5.32 17.11 -20.66
N PHE A 437 -4.55 17.98 -20.01
CA PHE A 437 -5.02 18.81 -18.90
C PHE A 437 -5.06 20.29 -19.33
N SER A 438 -5.96 21.06 -18.71
CA SER A 438 -6.12 22.48 -18.99
C SER A 438 -5.26 23.33 -18.08
N VAL A 439 -4.70 24.42 -18.62
CA VAL A 439 -4.02 25.48 -17.88
C VAL A 439 -4.65 26.82 -18.23
N GLY A 440 -4.80 27.67 -17.22
CA GLY A 440 -5.36 29.01 -17.39
C GLY A 440 -4.28 30.07 -17.63
N THR A 441 -4.44 31.24 -17.00
CA THR A 441 -3.55 32.38 -17.16
C THR A 441 -2.63 32.60 -15.97
N ALA A 442 -2.71 31.72 -14.94
CA ALA A 442 -1.90 31.84 -13.75
C ALA A 442 -0.42 31.54 -14.03
N ASN A 443 0.49 32.36 -13.53
CA ASN A 443 1.91 32.15 -13.67
C ASN A 443 2.39 30.82 -13.06
N GLY A 444 1.70 30.30 -12.04
CA GLY A 444 2.04 29.01 -11.41
C GLY A 444 1.88 27.80 -12.34
N SER A 445 1.08 27.92 -13.42
CA SER A 445 0.84 26.83 -14.38
C SER A 445 1.12 27.21 -15.83
N ASN A 446 1.06 28.51 -16.23
CA ASN A 446 1.10 28.90 -17.64
C ASN A 446 1.55 30.35 -17.87
N GLY A 447 2.49 30.91 -17.12
CA GLY A 447 3.07 32.22 -17.38
C GLY A 447 3.75 32.26 -18.76
N SER A 448 3.60 33.39 -19.48
CA SER A 448 4.11 33.54 -20.85
C SER A 448 5.64 33.36 -20.89
N SER A 449 6.12 32.47 -21.76
CA SER A 449 7.54 32.13 -21.97
C SER A 449 8.23 31.45 -20.77
N ASN A 450 7.53 31.16 -19.67
CA ASN A 450 8.09 30.42 -18.55
C ASN A 450 8.08 28.92 -18.85
N THR A 451 9.02 28.18 -18.27
CA THR A 451 9.13 26.74 -18.48
C THR A 451 8.58 25.95 -17.29
N TYR A 452 7.90 24.85 -17.57
CA TYR A 452 7.18 24.04 -16.57
C TYR A 452 7.55 22.57 -16.67
N ILE A 453 7.34 21.88 -15.55
CA ILE A 453 7.25 20.42 -15.46
C ILE A 453 5.92 20.02 -14.87
N ALA A 454 5.28 18.99 -15.45
CA ALA A 454 4.05 18.39 -14.96
C ALA A 454 4.27 16.89 -14.70
N TYR A 455 3.84 16.42 -13.54
CA TYR A 455 3.75 15.00 -13.19
C TYR A 455 2.27 14.64 -13.12
N CYS A 456 1.83 13.70 -13.97
CA CYS A 456 0.43 13.31 -14.09
C CYS A 456 0.26 11.84 -13.66
N PHE A 457 -0.78 11.58 -12.86
CA PHE A 457 -1.08 10.25 -12.32
C PHE A 457 -2.52 9.87 -12.62
N ALA A 458 -2.71 8.80 -13.40
CA ALA A 458 -3.97 8.10 -13.58
C ALA A 458 -4.01 6.89 -12.66
N GLU A 459 -5.17 6.59 -12.09
CA GLU A 459 -5.34 5.42 -11.23
C GLU A 459 -5.34 4.13 -12.03
N ILE A 460 -4.57 3.15 -11.58
CA ILE A 460 -4.51 1.78 -12.12
C ILE A 460 -4.95 0.81 -11.02
N PRO A 461 -6.13 0.18 -11.14
CA PRO A 461 -6.64 -0.76 -10.15
C PRO A 461 -5.63 -1.87 -9.82
N GLY A 462 -5.43 -2.15 -8.54
CA GLY A 462 -4.44 -3.11 -8.04
C GLY A 462 -3.02 -2.55 -7.90
N TYR A 463 -2.72 -1.36 -8.43
CA TYR A 463 -1.37 -0.77 -8.36
C TYR A 463 -1.35 0.64 -7.76
N SER A 464 -2.29 1.49 -8.12
CA SER A 464 -2.39 2.86 -7.58
C SER A 464 -3.82 3.20 -7.21
N SER A 465 -3.98 4.06 -6.20
CA SER A 465 -5.29 4.55 -5.78
C SER A 465 -5.19 6.02 -5.41
N ILE A 466 -6.09 6.82 -5.97
CA ILE A 466 -6.10 8.28 -5.84
C ILE A 466 -7.53 8.71 -5.50
N GLY A 467 -7.74 9.29 -4.32
CA GLY A 467 -9.09 9.59 -3.87
C GLY A 467 -9.15 10.52 -2.67
N SER A 468 -10.27 10.49 -1.97
CA SER A 468 -10.50 11.31 -0.77
C SER A 468 -11.24 10.52 0.30
N TYR A 469 -11.11 11.00 1.54
CA TYR A 469 -11.91 10.53 2.67
C TYR A 469 -12.29 11.69 3.59
N THR A 470 -13.27 11.46 4.45
CA THR A 470 -13.67 12.40 5.50
C THR A 470 -13.18 11.91 6.85
N GLY A 471 -12.47 12.77 7.58
CA GLY A 471 -12.05 12.48 8.95
C GLY A 471 -13.24 12.36 9.90
N ASN A 472 -13.11 11.51 10.91
CA ASN A 472 -14.13 11.31 11.96
C ASN A 472 -13.67 11.74 13.36
N GLY A 473 -12.38 12.09 13.52
CA GLY A 473 -11.79 12.54 14.78
C GLY A 473 -11.60 11.45 15.84
N SER A 474 -11.74 10.17 15.47
CA SER A 474 -11.65 9.03 16.36
C SER A 474 -10.38 8.22 16.11
N THR A 475 -9.87 7.51 17.12
CA THR A 475 -8.83 6.47 16.96
C THR A 475 -9.36 5.24 16.18
N ASP A 476 -10.67 5.02 16.19
CA ASP A 476 -11.33 4.20 15.20
C ASP A 476 -11.63 5.07 13.96
N GLY A 477 -10.57 5.45 13.26
CA GLY A 477 -10.59 6.38 12.15
C GLY A 477 -11.15 5.78 10.86
N PRO A 478 -11.21 6.58 9.79
CA PRO A 478 -11.71 6.12 8.50
C PRO A 478 -10.92 4.95 7.92
N MET A 479 -11.62 4.07 7.20
CA MET A 479 -11.03 3.06 6.34
C MET A 479 -10.92 3.62 4.91
N ILE A 480 -9.70 3.71 4.39
CA ILE A 480 -9.40 4.11 3.02
C ILE A 480 -9.24 2.84 2.19
N TYR A 481 -10.21 2.54 1.33
CA TYR A 481 -10.11 1.39 0.43
C TYR A 481 -9.34 1.77 -0.83
N THR A 482 -8.39 0.95 -1.21
CA THR A 482 -7.40 1.25 -2.26
C THR A 482 -7.61 0.41 -3.53
N SER A 483 -8.75 0.55 -4.21
CA SER A 483 -9.01 0.06 -5.58
C SER A 483 -8.38 -1.32 -5.93
N GLY A 484 -8.54 -2.31 -5.05
CA GLY A 484 -8.00 -3.67 -5.25
C GLY A 484 -6.50 -3.83 -4.94
N MET A 485 -5.92 -2.91 -4.17
CA MET A 485 -4.49 -2.83 -3.90
C MET A 485 -4.19 -2.98 -2.39
N LYS A 486 -3.14 -3.73 -2.06
CA LYS A 486 -2.42 -3.64 -0.79
C LYS A 486 -1.42 -2.48 -0.87
N PRO A 487 -1.65 -1.37 -0.17
CA PRO A 487 -0.79 -0.20 -0.29
C PRO A 487 0.58 -0.44 0.37
N ALA A 488 1.61 0.14 -0.24
CA ALA A 488 2.98 0.13 0.26
C ALA A 488 3.51 1.54 0.56
N TRP A 489 2.89 2.55 -0.04
CA TRP A 489 3.20 3.96 0.12
C TRP A 489 1.91 4.77 -0.01
N ILE A 490 1.78 5.83 0.79
CA ILE A 490 0.67 6.76 0.71
C ILE A 490 1.12 8.17 1.11
N ILE A 491 0.61 9.17 0.41
CA ILE A 491 0.67 10.58 0.80
C ILE A 491 -0.74 11.09 1.08
N ILE A 492 -0.92 11.79 2.18
CA ILE A 492 -2.20 12.31 2.65
C ILE A 492 -2.11 13.82 2.83
N LYS A 493 -3.18 14.53 2.44
CA LYS A 493 -3.26 16.00 2.63
C LYS A 493 -4.66 16.41 3.05
N ARG A 494 -4.74 17.25 4.09
CA ARG A 494 -5.99 17.93 4.43
C ARG A 494 -6.34 18.94 3.35
N ALA A 495 -7.43 18.70 2.62
CA ALA A 495 -7.87 19.52 1.50
C ALA A 495 -8.94 20.55 1.88
N ALA A 496 -9.74 20.27 2.92
CA ALA A 496 -10.74 21.19 3.43
C ALA A 496 -10.90 21.09 4.95
N GLY A 497 -11.41 22.16 5.55
CA GLY A 497 -11.68 22.23 7.00
C GLY A 497 -10.49 22.72 7.84
N GLY A 498 -9.38 23.14 7.23
CA GLY A 498 -8.21 23.72 7.91
C GLY A 498 -6.91 23.40 7.20
N THR A 499 -5.79 23.78 7.80
CA THR A 499 -4.43 23.50 7.31
C THR A 499 -3.95 22.12 7.75
N GLY A 500 -2.95 21.56 7.07
CA GLY A 500 -2.26 20.31 7.42
C GLY A 500 -1.07 20.12 6.49
N ASN A 501 -0.09 19.33 6.90
CA ASN A 501 1.05 18.97 6.05
C ASN A 501 0.62 17.97 4.96
N TRP A 502 1.53 17.68 4.04
CA TRP A 502 1.48 16.55 3.12
C TRP A 502 2.23 15.38 3.76
N ASP A 503 1.54 14.61 4.59
CA ASP A 503 2.12 13.52 5.37
C ASP A 503 2.35 12.28 4.48
N THR A 504 3.57 11.75 4.49
CA THR A 504 3.98 10.60 3.68
C THR A 504 4.35 9.42 4.56
N PHE A 505 3.79 8.25 4.26
CA PHE A 505 4.02 6.98 4.94
C PHE A 505 4.44 5.91 3.95
N ASP A 506 5.29 4.98 4.37
CA ASP A 506 5.59 3.78 3.59
C ASP A 506 6.04 2.60 4.47
N ILE A 507 5.81 1.40 3.93
CA ILE A 507 6.10 0.13 4.61
C ILE A 507 7.59 -0.19 4.73
N LYS A 508 8.48 0.53 4.04
CA LYS A 508 9.93 0.30 4.13
C LYS A 508 10.54 1.04 5.30
N ARG A 509 10.07 2.27 5.57
CA ARG A 509 10.51 3.05 6.73
C ARG A 509 9.90 2.53 8.03
N ASP A 510 8.66 2.04 7.94
CA ASP A 510 7.90 1.55 9.08
C ASP A 510 7.22 0.20 8.71
N PRO A 511 7.92 -0.92 8.92
CA PRO A 511 7.47 -2.24 8.47
C PRO A 511 6.39 -2.87 9.35
N ILE A 512 6.00 -2.28 10.48
CA ILE A 512 5.04 -2.84 11.45
C ILE A 512 3.92 -1.81 11.71
N ASN A 513 2.67 -2.26 11.74
CA ASN A 513 1.54 -1.42 12.13
C ASN A 513 1.51 -1.20 13.66
N PRO A 514 1.05 -0.03 14.14
CA PRO A 514 0.72 1.13 13.32
C PRO A 514 1.97 1.80 12.74
N ALA A 515 1.88 2.30 11.51
CA ALA A 515 2.94 3.07 10.88
C ALA A 515 2.81 4.54 11.33
N ASP A 516 3.82 5.06 12.02
CA ASP A 516 3.86 6.39 12.63
C ASP A 516 5.06 7.24 12.17
N ALA A 517 5.97 6.68 11.38
CA ALA A 517 7.13 7.38 10.83
C ALA A 517 6.70 8.31 9.68
N VAL A 518 6.60 9.60 9.96
CA VAL A 518 6.08 10.62 9.04
C VAL A 518 7.21 11.46 8.45
N LEU A 519 7.11 11.72 7.15
CA LEU A 519 7.85 12.76 6.44
C LEU A 519 6.84 13.67 5.72
N ASP A 520 7.01 14.98 5.90
CA ASP A 520 6.12 15.98 5.32
C ASP A 520 6.70 16.52 4.02
N ALA A 521 6.02 16.31 2.88
CA ALA A 521 6.50 16.74 1.57
C ALA A 521 6.64 18.26 1.43
N ASP A 522 5.96 19.04 2.26
CA ASP A 522 5.99 20.51 2.35
C ASP A 522 6.94 21.04 3.43
N SER A 523 7.76 20.17 4.06
CA SER A 523 8.69 20.56 5.12
C SER A 523 10.08 19.94 4.89
N ASN A 524 11.12 20.63 5.33
CA ASN A 524 12.47 20.07 5.36
C ASN A 524 12.77 19.28 6.64
N GLY A 525 11.81 19.14 7.56
CA GLY A 525 11.95 18.41 8.83
C GLY A 525 12.52 17.00 8.65
N ALA A 526 13.24 16.53 9.66
CA ALA A 526 13.61 15.11 9.75
C ALA A 526 12.37 14.24 9.97
N GLU A 527 12.48 12.93 9.70
CA GLU A 527 11.44 11.96 10.03
C GLU A 527 11.10 12.02 11.52
N ALA A 528 9.82 11.99 11.81
CA ALA A 528 9.33 12.01 13.18
C ALA A 528 8.24 10.93 13.36
N SER A 529 8.23 10.30 14.52
CA SER A 529 7.19 9.36 14.92
C SER A 529 6.20 10.04 15.85
N TYR A 530 4.91 9.94 15.54
CA TYR A 530 3.84 10.56 16.28
C TYR A 530 2.73 9.56 16.57
N SER A 531 2.55 9.18 17.82
CA SER A 531 1.44 8.30 18.24
C SER A 531 0.02 8.86 17.99
N THR A 532 -0.10 10.03 17.37
CA THR A 532 -1.35 10.67 16.99
C THR A 532 -1.49 10.92 15.49
N ILE A 533 -0.43 10.61 14.72
CA ILE A 533 -0.42 10.59 13.25
C ILE A 533 0.02 9.18 12.85
N ASP A 534 -0.87 8.22 12.96
CA ASP A 534 -0.58 6.82 12.71
C ASP A 534 -1.67 6.18 11.85
N ILE A 535 -1.25 5.21 11.06
CA ILE A 535 -2.09 4.46 10.14
C ILE A 535 -1.72 2.98 10.18
N ASP A 536 -2.68 2.12 9.84
CA ASP A 536 -2.37 0.72 9.51
C ASP A 536 -2.42 0.53 7.99
N PHE A 537 -1.36 -0.06 7.44
CA PHE A 537 -1.39 -0.62 6.09
C PHE A 537 -2.06 -2.00 6.14
N LEU A 538 -3.17 -2.17 5.47
CA LEU A 538 -3.95 -3.41 5.43
C LEU A 538 -3.83 -4.08 4.07
N SER A 539 -4.30 -5.33 3.96
CA SER A 539 -4.31 -6.07 2.69
C SER A 539 -5.14 -5.39 1.59
N ASN A 540 -6.12 -4.57 1.94
CA ASN A 540 -7.09 -3.97 1.03
C ASN A 540 -7.24 -2.44 1.19
N GLY A 541 -6.31 -1.79 1.89
CA GLY A 541 -6.38 -0.36 2.12
C GLY A 541 -5.55 0.16 3.28
N VAL A 542 -5.94 1.31 3.79
CA VAL A 542 -5.30 1.99 4.93
C VAL A 542 -6.36 2.30 5.98
N LYS A 543 -6.11 1.93 7.23
CA LYS A 543 -6.90 2.34 8.39
C LYS A 543 -6.22 3.52 9.08
N VAL A 544 -6.91 4.64 9.20
CA VAL A 544 -6.44 5.78 9.99
C VAL A 544 -6.62 5.45 11.47
N ARG A 545 -5.56 5.61 12.27
CA ARG A 545 -5.56 5.36 13.72
C ARG A 545 -5.39 6.65 14.52
N GLY A 546 -4.64 7.59 13.95
CA GLY A 546 -4.39 8.88 14.59
C GLY A 546 -5.60 9.80 14.62
N THR A 547 -5.58 10.75 15.56
CA THR A 547 -6.62 11.75 15.74
C THR A 547 -6.17 13.15 15.36
N GLN A 548 -4.91 13.32 14.95
CA GLN A 548 -4.34 14.62 14.65
C GLN A 548 -4.97 15.27 13.42
N SER A 549 -4.95 16.60 13.41
CA SER A 549 -5.59 17.42 12.38
C SER A 549 -5.06 17.20 10.96
N ASN A 550 -3.83 16.71 10.82
CA ASN A 550 -3.24 16.42 9.51
C ASN A 550 -3.94 15.26 8.80
N ILE A 551 -4.46 14.28 9.54
CA ILE A 551 -5.04 13.06 8.96
C ILE A 551 -6.48 12.77 9.35
N ASN A 552 -7.04 13.33 10.47
CA ASN A 552 -8.34 12.84 10.96
C ASN A 552 -9.21 13.84 11.73
N THR A 553 -9.21 15.13 11.40
CA THR A 553 -10.20 16.04 12.01
C THR A 553 -11.61 15.69 11.55
N SER A 554 -12.55 15.57 12.50
CA SER A 554 -13.97 15.30 12.20
C SER A 554 -14.56 16.29 11.19
N GLY A 555 -15.19 15.76 10.14
CA GLY A 555 -15.85 16.53 9.08
C GLY A 555 -14.89 17.19 8.07
N SER A 556 -13.57 17.05 8.23
CA SER A 556 -12.59 17.57 7.27
C SER A 556 -12.39 16.61 6.11
N THR A 557 -12.18 17.17 4.92
CA THR A 557 -11.86 16.36 3.74
C THR A 557 -10.35 16.22 3.57
N TYR A 558 -9.91 15.00 3.33
CA TYR A 558 -8.54 14.63 3.02
C TYR A 558 -8.46 14.02 1.63
N ILE A 559 -7.40 14.33 0.90
CA ILE A 559 -7.04 13.70 -0.37
C ILE A 559 -5.82 12.81 -0.17
N TYR A 560 -5.70 11.79 -1.00
CA TYR A 560 -4.57 10.87 -0.94
C TYR A 560 -4.17 10.34 -2.32
N MET A 561 -2.92 9.94 -2.43
CA MET A 561 -2.39 9.11 -3.51
C MET A 561 -1.58 7.96 -2.89
N ALA A 562 -1.80 6.74 -3.36
CA ALA A 562 -1.16 5.54 -2.83
C ALA A 562 -0.70 4.62 -3.96
N PHE A 563 0.39 3.88 -3.70
CA PHE A 563 0.96 2.85 -4.58
C PHE A 563 1.18 1.56 -3.82
N GLY A 564 1.08 0.42 -4.51
CA GLY A 564 1.27 -0.89 -3.90
C GLY A 564 1.17 -2.05 -4.89
N ASN A 565 0.73 -3.19 -4.39
CA ASN A 565 0.55 -4.42 -5.15
C ASN A 565 -0.92 -4.87 -5.13
N PRO A 566 -1.41 -5.62 -6.11
CA PRO A 566 -2.77 -6.14 -6.07
C PRO A 566 -2.97 -7.05 -4.84
N TYR A 567 -4.16 -6.98 -4.24
CA TYR A 567 -4.48 -7.82 -3.08
C TYR A 567 -5.07 -9.18 -3.47
N GLY A 568 -5.31 -9.41 -4.73
CA GLY A 568 -5.86 -10.64 -5.30
C GLY A 568 -6.18 -10.45 -6.78
N GLY A 569 -6.72 -11.47 -7.39
CA GLY A 569 -7.06 -11.55 -8.81
C GLY A 569 -6.60 -12.89 -9.39
N ASP A 570 -7.11 -13.25 -10.58
CA ASP A 570 -6.70 -14.47 -11.24
C ASP A 570 -5.17 -14.49 -11.47
N GLY A 571 -4.51 -15.52 -10.98
CA GLY A 571 -3.04 -15.67 -11.03
C GLY A 571 -2.27 -14.86 -9.98
N VAL A 572 -2.93 -14.17 -9.05
CA VAL A 572 -2.29 -13.41 -7.97
C VAL A 572 -2.65 -14.01 -6.61
N ALA A 573 -1.65 -14.37 -5.82
CA ALA A 573 -1.88 -14.83 -4.46
C ALA A 573 -2.55 -13.74 -3.62
N PRO A 574 -3.51 -14.07 -2.75
CA PRO A 574 -4.14 -13.10 -1.85
C PRO A 574 -3.10 -12.37 -1.01
N ALA A 575 -3.24 -11.05 -0.92
CA ALA A 575 -2.39 -10.27 -0.04
C ALA A 575 -2.68 -10.63 1.43
N THR A 576 -1.64 -10.95 2.17
CA THR A 576 -1.74 -11.15 3.61
C THR A 576 -1.91 -9.81 4.33
N ALA A 577 -2.64 -9.81 5.45
CA ALA A 577 -2.60 -8.71 6.40
C ALA A 577 -1.15 -8.48 6.89
N ARG A 578 -0.88 -7.28 7.36
CA ARG A 578 0.45 -6.89 7.83
C ARG A 578 0.53 -6.91 9.35
#